data_6e4724f03c27808112796b243891bc88
#
_entry.id   6e4724f03c27808112796b243891bc88
#
_cell.length_a   1.000
_cell.length_b   1.000
_cell.length_c   1.000
_cell.angle_alpha   90.00
_cell.angle_beta   90.00
_cell.angle_gamma   90.00
#
_symmetry.space_group_name_H-M   'P 1'
#
loop_
_entity.id
_entity.type
_entity.pdbx_description
1 polymer ?
#
loop_
_entity_poly.entity_id
_entity_poly.type
_entity_poly.pdbx_seq_one_letter_code
_entity_poly.pdbx_strand_id
1 'polypeptide(L)'
;MRIIFGIGNPGGRYKFNRHNVGFMFLDYLANLLSIPFVPSKSEYYFTEGTLNDQSFSLIKPSTFVNNSGIAALEAVQSYDIDIKDFLVVYDDLNLEFPNLQVKIKGGDGGHNGLNSIIYQLASDDFPRLRFGIGNNFEKGKMAEYVLTDFDEKEMVQLRNVFNEGIILAKEFIKGGIKNLLDANSILSKNKNSTNSSTDSESNSEK
;
A
#
# COMPACT_ATOMS: atom_id res chain seq x y z
N MET A 1 -8.06 2.14 -17.47
CA MET A 1 -7.89 2.93 -16.24
C MET A 1 -7.50 2.00 -15.09
N ARG A 2 -6.55 2.41 -14.23
CA ARG A 2 -6.21 1.64 -13.01
C ARG A 2 -6.28 2.51 -11.79
N ILE A 3 -6.70 1.93 -10.67
CA ILE A 3 -6.80 2.63 -9.38
C ILE A 3 -5.77 2.08 -8.42
N ILE A 4 -5.08 2.98 -7.71
CA ILE A 4 -4.30 2.64 -6.51
C ILE A 4 -5.00 3.29 -5.32
N PHE A 5 -5.48 2.45 -4.40
CA PHE A 5 -6.29 2.83 -3.26
C PHE A 5 -5.52 2.63 -1.97
N GLY A 6 -5.24 3.71 -1.24
CA GLY A 6 -4.56 3.65 0.04
C GLY A 6 -5.54 3.59 1.20
N ILE A 7 -5.34 2.67 2.13
CA ILE A 7 -6.10 2.65 3.38
C ILE A 7 -5.44 3.57 4.40
N GLY A 8 -6.26 4.31 5.17
CA GLY A 8 -5.83 5.18 6.25
C GLY A 8 -7.01 5.95 6.85
N ASN A 9 -6.78 6.59 8.00
CA ASN A 9 -7.74 7.46 8.68
C ASN A 9 -7.56 8.91 8.22
N PRO A 10 -8.64 9.64 7.93
CA PRO A 10 -8.57 11.07 7.62
C PRO A 10 -8.23 11.90 8.87
N GLY A 11 -7.58 13.03 8.65
CA GLY A 11 -7.26 14.01 9.68
C GLY A 11 -5.78 14.01 10.11
N GLY A 12 -5.28 15.22 10.42
CA GLY A 12 -3.86 15.49 10.67
C GLY A 12 -3.24 14.70 11.81
N ARG A 13 -4.03 14.34 12.83
CA ARG A 13 -3.54 13.54 13.97
C ARG A 13 -3.14 12.10 13.63
N TYR A 14 -3.58 11.58 12.47
CA TYR A 14 -3.27 10.22 12.03
C TYR A 14 -2.18 10.17 10.97
N LYS A 15 -1.69 11.33 10.54
CA LYS A 15 -0.85 11.50 9.36
C LYS A 15 0.37 10.56 9.33
N PHE A 16 0.96 10.31 10.49
CA PHE A 16 2.18 9.50 10.62
C PHE A 16 1.95 8.17 11.33
N ASN A 17 0.68 7.82 11.62
CA ASN A 17 0.36 6.54 12.25
C ASN A 17 0.66 5.35 11.33
N ARG A 18 0.99 4.21 11.94
CA ARG A 18 1.23 2.95 11.24
C ARG A 18 0.05 2.57 10.34
N HIS A 19 -1.18 2.76 10.83
CA HIS A 19 -2.42 2.49 10.09
C HIS A 19 -2.66 3.42 8.89
N ASN A 20 -1.84 4.46 8.73
CA ASN A 20 -1.90 5.39 7.62
C ASN A 20 -0.79 5.17 6.58
N VAL A 21 -0.06 4.06 6.65
CA VAL A 21 1.01 3.78 5.68
C VAL A 21 0.52 3.79 4.23
N GLY A 22 -0.72 3.36 3.98
CA GLY A 22 -1.34 3.45 2.66
C GLY A 22 -1.50 4.89 2.19
N PHE A 23 -1.97 5.79 3.05
CA PHE A 23 -2.06 7.23 2.75
C PHE A 23 -0.69 7.85 2.54
N MET A 24 0.26 7.55 3.44
CA MET A 24 1.64 8.06 3.35
C MET A 24 2.30 7.65 2.04
N PHE A 25 2.11 6.41 1.61
CA PHE A 25 2.60 5.91 0.33
C PHE A 25 2.00 6.66 -0.86
N LEU A 26 0.67 6.85 -0.85
CA LEU A 26 0.00 7.58 -1.94
C LEU A 26 0.40 9.06 -1.95
N ASP A 27 0.56 9.71 -0.79
CA ASP A 27 1.08 11.07 -0.71
C ASP A 27 2.51 11.17 -1.27
N TYR A 28 3.35 10.19 -0.96
CA TYR A 28 4.72 10.13 -1.48
C TYR A 28 4.73 9.94 -3.01
N LEU A 29 3.91 9.04 -3.55
CA LEU A 29 3.77 8.82 -5.00
C LEU A 29 3.21 10.04 -5.71
N ALA A 30 2.16 10.67 -5.17
CA ALA A 30 1.53 11.87 -5.73
C ALA A 30 2.52 13.06 -5.78
N ASN A 31 3.30 13.25 -4.70
CA ASN A 31 4.35 14.28 -4.65
C ASN A 31 5.43 14.04 -5.71
N LEU A 32 5.87 12.79 -5.89
CA LEU A 32 6.85 12.43 -6.92
C LEU A 32 6.35 12.72 -8.34
N LEU A 33 5.05 12.56 -8.56
CA LEU A 33 4.39 12.82 -9.85
C LEU A 33 3.91 14.28 -9.99
N SER A 34 4.05 15.09 -8.95
CA SER A 34 3.58 16.50 -8.88
C SER A 34 2.08 16.66 -9.14
N ILE A 35 1.26 15.70 -8.66
CA ILE A 35 -0.19 15.69 -8.79
C ILE A 35 -0.87 15.80 -7.42
N PRO A 36 -1.54 16.92 -7.10
CA PRO A 36 -2.17 17.12 -5.80
C PRO A 36 -3.49 16.34 -5.67
N PHE A 37 -3.79 15.86 -4.47
CA PHE A 37 -5.11 15.32 -4.14
C PHE A 37 -6.17 16.42 -4.05
N VAL A 38 -7.36 16.14 -4.59
CA VAL A 38 -8.55 16.99 -4.49
C VAL A 38 -9.73 16.19 -3.92
N PRO A 39 -10.69 16.83 -3.25
CA PRO A 39 -11.90 16.14 -2.79
C PRO A 39 -12.76 15.73 -3.98
N SER A 40 -13.36 14.55 -3.91
CA SER A 40 -14.42 14.12 -4.84
C SER A 40 -15.81 14.50 -4.32
N LYS A 41 -16.85 14.17 -5.07
CA LYS A 41 -18.24 14.21 -4.60
C LYS A 41 -18.63 12.96 -3.81
N SER A 42 -17.81 11.92 -3.87
CA SER A 42 -17.92 10.65 -3.17
C SER A 42 -17.07 10.64 -1.88
N GLU A 43 -17.08 9.54 -1.15
CA GLU A 43 -16.39 9.40 0.14
C GLU A 43 -14.87 9.20 0.02
N TYR A 44 -14.19 9.97 -0.89
CA TYR A 44 -12.74 9.91 -1.05
C TYR A 44 -12.12 11.21 -1.61
N TYR A 45 -10.82 11.37 -1.37
CA TYR A 45 -9.93 12.28 -2.09
C TYR A 45 -9.27 11.51 -3.23
N PHE A 46 -9.05 12.19 -4.37
CA PHE A 46 -8.41 11.55 -5.52
C PHE A 46 -7.43 12.48 -6.23
N THR A 47 -6.56 11.89 -7.02
CA THR A 47 -5.80 12.57 -8.06
C THR A 47 -5.64 11.64 -9.25
N GLU A 48 -5.56 12.20 -10.45
CA GLU A 48 -5.48 11.47 -11.69
C GLU A 48 -4.23 11.83 -12.47
N GLY A 49 -3.75 10.89 -13.25
CA GLY A 49 -2.60 11.08 -14.11
C GLY A 49 -2.54 10.07 -15.24
N THR A 50 -1.52 10.24 -16.07
CA THR A 50 -1.19 9.31 -17.15
C THR A 50 0.27 8.92 -17.05
N LEU A 51 0.56 7.64 -17.16
CA LEU A 51 1.91 7.07 -17.18
C LEU A 51 2.04 6.11 -18.36
N ASN A 52 2.92 6.40 -19.34
CA ASN A 52 3.07 5.61 -20.56
C ASN A 52 1.71 5.35 -21.25
N ASP A 53 0.94 6.41 -21.50
CA ASP A 53 -0.39 6.38 -22.12
C ASP A 53 -1.45 5.58 -21.35
N GLN A 54 -1.15 5.16 -20.12
CA GLN A 54 -2.09 4.48 -19.22
C GLN A 54 -2.63 5.47 -18.18
N SER A 55 -3.93 5.70 -18.20
CA SER A 55 -4.59 6.52 -17.19
C SER A 55 -4.69 5.79 -15.85
N PHE A 56 -4.50 6.52 -14.75
CA PHE A 56 -4.64 6.01 -13.40
C PHE A 56 -5.27 7.04 -12.46
N SER A 57 -5.82 6.56 -11.35
CA SER A 57 -6.23 7.38 -10.22
C SER A 57 -5.58 6.87 -8.92
N LEU A 58 -5.15 7.79 -8.07
CA LEU A 58 -4.77 7.52 -6.69
C LEU A 58 -5.94 7.94 -5.81
N ILE A 59 -6.39 7.09 -4.89
CA ILE A 59 -7.58 7.34 -4.07
C ILE A 59 -7.28 7.12 -2.59
N LYS A 60 -7.69 8.09 -1.77
CA LYS A 60 -7.66 8.02 -0.30
C LYS A 60 -9.07 8.20 0.24
N PRO A 61 -9.64 7.24 1.00
CA PRO A 61 -10.94 7.41 1.67
C PRO A 61 -11.03 8.70 2.49
N SER A 62 -12.19 9.33 2.52
CA SER A 62 -12.54 10.37 3.49
C SER A 62 -13.21 9.78 4.74
N THR A 63 -13.54 8.49 4.71
CA THR A 63 -14.06 7.71 5.84
C THR A 63 -12.94 7.20 6.74
N PHE A 64 -13.28 6.78 7.98
CA PHE A 64 -12.34 6.04 8.82
C PHE A 64 -12.07 4.64 8.25
N VAL A 65 -10.92 4.06 8.64
CA VAL A 65 -10.41 2.76 8.12
C VAL A 65 -11.49 1.67 8.09
N ASN A 66 -12.28 1.50 9.14
CA ASN A 66 -13.34 0.49 9.21
C ASN A 66 -14.47 0.65 8.19
N ASN A 67 -14.55 1.79 7.51
CA ASN A 67 -15.53 2.11 6.47
C ASN A 67 -14.89 2.33 5.09
N SER A 68 -13.60 1.95 4.91
CA SER A 68 -12.88 2.11 3.65
C SER A 68 -13.57 1.43 2.46
N GLY A 69 -14.35 0.39 2.70
CA GLY A 69 -15.09 -0.32 1.66
C GLY A 69 -16.15 0.53 0.96
N ILE A 70 -16.75 1.51 1.64
CA ILE A 70 -17.72 2.43 1.03
C ILE A 70 -17.03 3.21 -0.10
N ALA A 71 -15.92 3.87 0.22
CA ALA A 71 -15.13 4.61 -0.76
C ALA A 71 -14.57 3.72 -1.87
N ALA A 72 -14.18 2.47 -1.55
CA ALA A 72 -13.69 1.50 -2.53
C ALA A 72 -14.78 1.12 -3.53
N LEU A 73 -15.99 0.81 -3.06
CA LEU A 73 -17.14 0.47 -3.92
C LEU A 73 -17.52 1.64 -4.82
N GLU A 74 -17.63 2.85 -4.27
CA GLU A 74 -17.93 4.06 -5.03
C GLU A 74 -16.85 4.32 -6.11
N ALA A 75 -15.57 4.12 -5.78
CA ALA A 75 -14.48 4.28 -6.73
C ALA A 75 -14.57 3.26 -7.88
N VAL A 76 -14.71 1.97 -7.57
CA VAL A 76 -14.80 0.90 -8.58
C VAL A 76 -16.00 1.14 -9.51
N GLN A 77 -17.15 1.53 -8.97
CA GLN A 77 -18.35 1.83 -9.75
C GLN A 77 -18.22 3.11 -10.59
N SER A 78 -17.67 4.18 -10.01
CA SER A 78 -17.54 5.47 -10.70
C SER A 78 -16.59 5.42 -11.90
N TYR A 79 -15.55 4.60 -11.81
CA TYR A 79 -14.57 4.43 -12.87
C TYR A 79 -14.86 3.23 -13.80
N ASP A 80 -15.91 2.45 -13.50
CA ASP A 80 -16.32 1.25 -14.24
C ASP A 80 -15.13 0.32 -14.55
N ILE A 81 -14.38 -0.05 -13.50
CA ILE A 81 -13.19 -0.90 -13.63
C ILE A 81 -13.40 -2.30 -13.07
N ASP A 82 -12.64 -3.25 -13.60
CA ASP A 82 -12.49 -4.57 -12.97
C ASP A 82 -11.70 -4.43 -11.66
N ILE A 83 -12.08 -5.21 -10.63
CA ILE A 83 -11.36 -5.26 -9.35
C ILE A 83 -9.90 -5.74 -9.50
N LYS A 84 -9.53 -6.37 -10.62
CA LYS A 84 -8.14 -6.70 -10.99
C LYS A 84 -7.31 -5.44 -11.33
N ASP A 85 -7.96 -4.34 -11.70
CA ASP A 85 -7.35 -3.04 -11.95
C ASP A 85 -7.42 -2.10 -10.71
N PHE A 86 -7.79 -2.65 -9.53
CA PHE A 86 -7.91 -1.98 -8.25
C PHE A 86 -6.84 -2.47 -7.26
N LEU A 87 -5.72 -1.76 -7.15
CA LEU A 87 -4.61 -2.09 -6.26
C LEU A 87 -4.80 -1.45 -4.88
N VAL A 88 -4.94 -2.25 -3.83
CA VAL A 88 -5.08 -1.77 -2.44
C VAL A 88 -3.72 -1.73 -1.75
N VAL A 89 -3.43 -0.60 -1.09
CA VAL A 89 -2.19 -0.35 -0.32
C VAL A 89 -2.53 -0.17 1.15
N TYR A 90 -1.91 -0.96 2.04
CA TYR A 90 -2.24 -0.95 3.47
C TYR A 90 -1.11 -1.48 4.36
N ASP A 91 -1.24 -1.26 5.66
CA ASP A 91 -0.38 -1.80 6.72
C ASP A 91 -0.73 -3.25 7.06
N ASP A 92 0.29 -4.06 7.33
CA ASP A 92 0.08 -5.45 7.72
C ASP A 92 0.92 -5.83 8.95
N LEU A 93 0.22 -6.20 10.03
CA LEU A 93 0.80 -6.67 11.29
C LEU A 93 1.49 -8.05 11.16
N ASN A 94 1.07 -8.85 10.17
CA ASN A 94 1.61 -10.19 9.93
C ASN A 94 2.87 -10.18 9.06
N LEU A 95 3.35 -8.99 8.71
CA LEU A 95 4.57 -8.78 7.96
C LEU A 95 5.53 -7.93 8.79
N GLU A 96 6.77 -8.41 8.96
CA GLU A 96 7.79 -7.67 9.70
C GLU A 96 8.09 -6.32 9.06
N PHE A 97 8.30 -5.31 9.89
CA PHE A 97 8.78 -4.01 9.46
C PHE A 97 10.29 -4.06 9.13
N PRO A 98 10.77 -3.42 8.08
CA PRO A 98 10.09 -2.63 7.05
C PRO A 98 9.90 -3.40 5.72
N ASN A 99 9.23 -4.53 5.73
CA ASN A 99 9.06 -5.34 4.52
C ASN A 99 7.86 -4.89 3.67
N LEU A 100 7.95 -5.16 2.36
CA LEU A 100 6.89 -4.98 1.39
C LEU A 100 6.57 -6.31 0.72
N GLN A 101 5.30 -6.63 0.57
CA GLN A 101 4.86 -7.84 -0.12
C GLN A 101 3.69 -7.56 -1.07
N VAL A 102 3.75 -8.16 -2.25
CA VAL A 102 2.63 -8.21 -3.20
C VAL A 102 1.77 -9.43 -2.89
N LYS A 103 0.45 -9.24 -2.88
CA LYS A 103 -0.54 -10.32 -2.80
C LYS A 103 -1.65 -10.04 -3.78
N ILE A 104 -2.09 -11.03 -4.57
CA ILE A 104 -3.09 -10.83 -5.62
C ILE A 104 -4.51 -11.21 -5.21
N LYS A 105 -4.69 -11.92 -4.09
CA LYS A 105 -5.99 -12.30 -3.50
C LYS A 105 -5.84 -12.79 -2.07
N GLY A 106 -6.94 -12.93 -1.35
CA GLY A 106 -7.04 -13.61 -0.04
C GLY A 106 -7.70 -12.77 1.04
N GLY A 107 -7.96 -13.34 2.20
CA GLY A 107 -8.65 -12.72 3.33
C GLY A 107 -8.00 -11.45 3.89
N ASP A 108 -8.63 -10.84 4.86
CA ASP A 108 -8.26 -9.53 5.44
C ASP A 108 -7.06 -9.57 6.41
N GLY A 109 -6.67 -10.76 6.89
CA GLY A 109 -5.58 -10.90 7.84
C GLY A 109 -5.80 -10.19 9.19
N GLY A 110 -7.04 -9.87 9.53
CA GLY A 110 -7.43 -9.12 10.72
C GLY A 110 -7.42 -7.60 10.55
N HIS A 111 -7.21 -7.09 9.31
CA HIS A 111 -7.18 -5.66 9.04
C HIS A 111 -8.59 -5.13 8.74
N ASN A 112 -9.17 -4.31 9.66
CA ASN A 112 -10.55 -3.84 9.57
C ASN A 112 -10.89 -3.10 8.26
N GLY A 113 -9.98 -2.29 7.73
CA GLY A 113 -10.19 -1.59 6.46
C GLY A 113 -10.24 -2.53 5.27
N LEU A 114 -9.37 -3.54 5.26
CA LEU A 114 -9.38 -4.55 4.21
C LEU A 114 -10.62 -5.44 4.30
N ASN A 115 -11.05 -5.79 5.51
CA ASN A 115 -12.32 -6.49 5.75
C ASN A 115 -13.51 -5.71 5.18
N SER A 116 -13.57 -4.40 5.46
CA SER A 116 -14.59 -3.51 4.92
C SER A 116 -14.60 -3.50 3.38
N ILE A 117 -13.43 -3.45 2.74
CA ILE A 117 -13.31 -3.49 1.27
C ILE A 117 -13.80 -4.83 0.71
N ILE A 118 -13.37 -5.96 1.29
CA ILE A 118 -13.79 -7.30 0.88
C ILE A 118 -15.30 -7.45 0.99
N TYR A 119 -15.88 -6.96 2.09
CA TYR A 119 -17.32 -7.00 2.31
C TYR A 119 -18.10 -6.20 1.27
N GLN A 120 -17.70 -4.95 1.01
CA GLN A 120 -18.40 -4.06 0.08
C GLN A 120 -18.24 -4.48 -1.39
N LEU A 121 -17.07 -4.97 -1.78
CA LEU A 121 -16.82 -5.48 -3.14
C LEU A 121 -17.33 -6.91 -3.34
N ALA A 122 -17.78 -7.58 -2.27
CA ALA A 122 -18.17 -9.00 -2.24
C ALA A 122 -17.09 -9.92 -2.87
N SER A 123 -15.82 -9.54 -2.76
CA SER A 123 -14.68 -10.26 -3.35
C SER A 123 -13.39 -9.95 -2.62
N ASP A 124 -12.49 -10.94 -2.54
CA ASP A 124 -11.12 -10.79 -2.06
C ASP A 124 -10.07 -10.91 -3.18
N ASP A 125 -10.52 -10.96 -4.44
CA ASP A 125 -9.70 -11.26 -5.62
C ASP A 125 -9.19 -10.00 -6.33
N PHE A 126 -8.51 -9.11 -5.56
CA PHE A 126 -7.86 -7.90 -6.03
C PHE A 126 -6.41 -7.81 -5.55
N PRO A 127 -5.50 -7.16 -6.33
CA PRO A 127 -4.09 -7.01 -5.99
C PRO A 127 -3.89 -6.06 -4.81
N ARG A 128 -2.80 -6.31 -4.05
CA ARG A 128 -2.46 -5.59 -2.82
C ARG A 128 -0.96 -5.35 -2.72
N LEU A 129 -0.58 -4.17 -2.23
CA LEU A 129 0.73 -3.87 -1.66
C LEU A 129 0.59 -3.82 -0.14
N ARG A 130 1.26 -4.74 0.55
CA ARG A 130 1.24 -4.91 2.00
C ARG A 130 2.52 -4.34 2.58
N PHE A 131 2.43 -3.25 3.33
CA PHE A 131 3.56 -2.69 4.07
C PHE A 131 3.59 -3.28 5.47
N GLY A 132 4.64 -4.03 5.78
CA GLY A 132 4.85 -4.59 7.11
C GLY A 132 5.07 -3.50 8.13
N ILE A 133 4.32 -3.55 9.22
CA ILE A 133 4.49 -2.66 10.36
C ILE A 133 4.95 -3.42 11.61
N GLY A 134 5.08 -4.76 11.50
CA GLY A 134 5.43 -5.62 12.61
C GLY A 134 4.31 -5.79 13.63
N ASN A 135 4.57 -6.57 14.66
CA ASN A 135 3.60 -6.91 15.69
C ASN A 135 4.20 -6.84 17.12
N ASN A 136 5.16 -5.94 17.31
CA ASN A 136 5.83 -5.77 18.60
C ASN A 136 4.96 -4.97 19.59
N PHE A 137 3.88 -5.58 20.08
CA PHE A 137 2.98 -5.00 21.05
C PHE A 137 2.46 -6.06 22.03
N GLU A 138 2.06 -5.64 23.21
CA GLU A 138 1.49 -6.51 24.25
C GLU A 138 0.11 -7.03 23.83
N LYS A 139 -0.25 -8.21 24.36
CA LYS A 139 -1.57 -8.80 24.10
C LYS A 139 -2.70 -7.81 24.46
N GLY A 140 -3.60 -7.57 23.50
CA GLY A 140 -4.72 -6.64 23.63
C GLY A 140 -4.41 -5.19 23.25
N LYS A 141 -3.15 -4.85 22.90
CA LYS A 141 -2.71 -3.50 22.55
C LYS A 141 -2.65 -3.23 21.02
N MET A 142 -3.13 -4.16 20.21
CA MET A 142 -3.09 -4.05 18.74
C MET A 142 -3.70 -2.75 18.23
N ALA A 143 -4.88 -2.37 18.73
CA ALA A 143 -5.59 -1.15 18.29
C ALA A 143 -4.81 0.13 18.67
N GLU A 144 -4.13 0.14 19.80
CA GLU A 144 -3.27 1.26 20.20
C GLU A 144 -2.02 1.30 19.31
N TYR A 145 -1.39 0.14 19.04
CA TYR A 145 -0.17 0.03 18.25
C TYR A 145 -0.32 0.57 16.83
N VAL A 146 -1.38 0.20 16.11
CA VAL A 146 -1.59 0.69 14.74
C VAL A 146 -1.84 2.20 14.68
N LEU A 147 -2.25 2.81 15.79
CA LEU A 147 -2.43 4.26 15.92
C LEU A 147 -1.19 4.99 16.47
N THR A 148 -0.09 4.29 16.75
CA THR A 148 1.18 4.95 17.08
C THR A 148 1.84 5.48 15.81
N ASP A 149 2.59 6.56 15.95
CA ASP A 149 3.39 7.11 14.86
C ASP A 149 4.65 6.26 14.62
N PHE A 150 5.12 6.26 13.37
CA PHE A 150 6.48 5.83 13.08
C PHE A 150 7.48 6.82 13.68
N ASP A 151 8.56 6.32 14.27
CA ASP A 151 9.67 7.16 14.72
C ASP A 151 10.54 7.63 13.53
N GLU A 152 11.51 8.53 13.79
CA GLU A 152 12.37 9.10 12.74
C GLU A 152 13.20 8.02 12.02
N LYS A 153 13.68 7.00 12.74
CA LYS A 153 14.48 5.90 12.15
C LYS A 153 13.62 5.01 11.29
N GLU A 154 12.43 4.69 11.77
CA GLU A 154 11.42 3.93 11.02
C GLU A 154 10.99 4.68 9.76
N MET A 155 10.82 6.02 9.84
CA MET A 155 10.49 6.85 8.67
C MET A 155 11.58 6.82 7.59
N VAL A 156 12.85 6.75 7.96
CA VAL A 156 13.95 6.58 6.99
C VAL A 156 13.86 5.22 6.29
N GLN A 157 13.63 4.14 7.05
CA GLN A 157 13.49 2.80 6.50
C GLN A 157 12.24 2.69 5.61
N LEU A 158 11.13 3.28 6.03
CA LEU A 158 9.87 3.30 5.29
C LEU A 158 10.01 3.98 3.92
N ARG A 159 10.79 5.07 3.82
CA ARG A 159 11.09 5.73 2.54
C ARG A 159 11.79 4.79 1.55
N ASN A 160 12.72 3.95 2.02
CA ASN A 160 13.40 2.98 1.16
C ASN A 160 12.39 1.97 0.61
N VAL A 161 11.50 1.46 1.46
CA VAL A 161 10.45 0.52 1.05
C VAL A 161 9.40 1.20 0.14
N PHE A 162 9.13 2.49 0.35
CA PHE A 162 8.26 3.26 -0.56
C PHE A 162 8.87 3.34 -1.96
N ASN A 163 10.18 3.49 -2.11
CA ASN A 163 10.81 3.49 -3.43
C ASN A 163 10.60 2.16 -4.17
N GLU A 164 10.66 1.02 -3.47
CA GLU A 164 10.30 -0.27 -4.06
C GLU A 164 8.81 -0.32 -4.43
N GLY A 165 7.95 0.12 -3.52
CA GLY A 165 6.50 0.20 -3.76
C GLY A 165 6.14 1.06 -4.96
N ILE A 166 6.88 2.16 -5.20
CA ILE A 166 6.70 3.03 -6.38
C ILE A 166 7.02 2.29 -7.68
N ILE A 167 8.08 1.49 -7.71
CA ILE A 167 8.39 0.66 -8.89
C ILE A 167 7.21 -0.27 -9.17
N LEU A 168 6.72 -0.97 -8.14
CA LEU A 168 5.58 -1.90 -8.26
C LEU A 168 4.29 -1.19 -8.69
N ALA A 169 3.99 -0.04 -8.09
CA ALA A 169 2.82 0.76 -8.42
C ALA A 169 2.85 1.27 -9.87
N LYS A 170 4.01 1.77 -10.33
CA LYS A 170 4.19 2.21 -11.72
C LYS A 170 4.05 1.06 -12.71
N GLU A 171 4.59 -0.11 -12.41
CA GLU A 171 4.44 -1.28 -13.27
C GLU A 171 2.98 -1.79 -13.26
N PHE A 172 2.29 -1.73 -12.12
CA PHE A 172 0.85 -1.99 -12.08
C PHE A 172 0.07 -1.01 -12.97
N ILE A 173 0.36 0.29 -12.92
CA ILE A 173 -0.28 1.28 -13.80
C ILE A 173 -0.06 0.95 -15.27
N LYS A 174 1.13 0.53 -15.68
CA LYS A 174 1.48 0.24 -17.08
C LYS A 174 0.81 -1.03 -17.61
N GLY A 175 0.79 -2.13 -16.84
CA GLY A 175 0.39 -3.44 -17.36
C GLY A 175 -0.38 -4.34 -16.37
N GLY A 176 -0.97 -3.77 -15.31
CA GLY A 176 -1.80 -4.49 -14.36
C GLY A 176 -1.03 -5.54 -13.54
N ILE A 177 -1.74 -6.60 -13.14
CA ILE A 177 -1.19 -7.67 -12.29
C ILE A 177 0.04 -8.33 -12.91
N LYS A 178 0.06 -8.51 -14.23
CA LYS A 178 1.19 -9.16 -14.90
C LYS A 178 2.49 -8.39 -14.66
N ASN A 179 2.51 -7.10 -15.01
CA ASN A 179 3.70 -6.27 -14.83
C ASN A 179 4.07 -6.11 -13.35
N LEU A 180 3.08 -6.01 -12.46
CA LEU A 180 3.28 -5.98 -11.01
C LEU A 180 4.05 -7.22 -10.51
N LEU A 181 3.66 -8.41 -10.95
CA LEU A 181 4.31 -9.68 -10.56
C LEU A 181 5.71 -9.83 -11.16
N ASP A 182 5.88 -9.45 -12.43
CA ASP A 182 7.18 -9.46 -13.10
C ASP A 182 8.18 -8.55 -12.37
N ALA A 183 7.77 -7.32 -12.04
CA ALA A 183 8.60 -6.38 -11.27
C ALA A 183 8.90 -6.88 -9.85
N ASN A 184 7.91 -7.44 -9.16
CA ASN A 184 8.09 -8.03 -7.84
C ASN A 184 9.12 -9.17 -7.84
N SER A 185 9.09 -10.02 -8.87
CA SER A 185 10.06 -11.10 -9.03
C SER A 185 11.50 -10.58 -9.22
N ILE A 186 11.66 -9.50 -9.99
CA ILE A 186 12.98 -8.87 -10.21
C ILE A 186 13.51 -8.26 -8.90
N LEU A 187 12.69 -7.51 -8.18
CA LEU A 187 13.07 -6.91 -6.89
C LEU A 187 13.47 -7.97 -5.86
N SER A 188 12.74 -9.07 -5.78
CA SER A 188 13.02 -10.18 -4.87
C SER A 188 14.36 -10.86 -5.18
N LYS A 189 14.69 -11.06 -6.47
CA LYS A 189 15.97 -11.64 -6.89
C LYS A 189 17.15 -10.74 -6.53
N ASN A 190 17.01 -9.43 -6.73
CA ASN A 190 18.05 -8.45 -6.41
C ASN A 190 18.36 -8.42 -4.89
N LYS A 191 17.32 -8.49 -4.04
CA LYS A 191 17.51 -8.60 -2.58
C LYS A 191 18.29 -9.84 -2.16
N ASN A 192 17.98 -11.00 -2.74
CA ASN A 192 18.67 -12.24 -2.43
C ASN A 192 20.15 -12.22 -2.89
N SER A 193 20.45 -11.58 -4.01
CA SER A 193 21.82 -11.44 -4.53
C SER A 193 22.68 -10.54 -3.64
N THR A 194 22.11 -9.48 -3.06
CA THR A 194 22.82 -8.54 -2.18
C THR A 194 23.13 -9.18 -0.82
N ASN A 195 22.20 -9.99 -0.29
CA ASN A 195 22.40 -10.68 0.99
C ASN A 195 23.45 -11.81 0.89
N SER A 196 23.58 -12.48 -0.25
CA SER A 196 24.58 -13.55 -0.46
C SER A 196 26.01 -13.01 -0.63
N SER A 197 26.19 -11.76 -1.05
CA SER A 197 27.51 -11.13 -1.16
C SER A 197 28.06 -10.58 0.16
N THR A 198 27.19 -10.21 1.10
CA THR A 198 27.62 -9.75 2.44
C THR A 198 28.06 -10.89 3.37
N ASP A 199 27.51 -12.10 3.21
CA ASP A 199 27.89 -13.28 4.00
C ASP A 199 29.23 -13.89 3.57
N SER A 200 29.70 -13.63 2.35
CA SER A 200 30.97 -14.14 1.84
C SER A 200 32.18 -13.32 2.27
N GLU A 201 32.03 -12.04 2.63
CA GLU A 201 33.13 -11.18 3.09
C GLU A 201 33.44 -11.34 4.59
N SER A 202 32.47 -11.80 5.39
CA SER A 202 32.69 -12.01 6.84
C SER A 202 33.42 -13.31 7.21
N ASN A 203 33.67 -14.23 6.27
CA ASN A 203 34.33 -15.51 6.49
C ASN A 203 35.81 -15.57 6.00
N SER A 204 36.37 -14.46 5.53
CA SER A 204 37.77 -14.42 5.04
C SER A 204 38.76 -13.79 6.04
N GLU A 205 38.33 -13.42 7.23
CA GLU A 205 39.18 -12.94 8.33
C GLU A 205 39.07 -13.86 9.56
N LYS A 206 39.59 -15.09 9.48
CA LYS A 206 39.99 -15.90 10.64
C LYS A 206 41.21 -16.75 10.31
#